data_348e17219450a09ea638c21a924edce1
#
_entry.id   348e17219450a09ea638c21a924edce1
#
_cell.length_a   1.000
_cell.length_b   1.000
_cell.length_c   1.000
_cell.angle_alpha   90.00
_cell.angle_beta   90.00
_cell.angle_gamma   90.00
#
_symmetry.space_group_name_H-M   'P 1'
#
loop_
_entity.id
_entity.type
_entity.pdbx_description
1 polymer ?
#
loop_
_entity_poly.entity_id
_entity_poly.type
_entity_poly.pdbx_seq_one_letter_code
_entity_poly.pdbx_strand_id
1 'polypeptide(L)'
;MTDKDWNDVLPEYIRRMAHPTGSYLRETRRMIAELDDNHAQYGGGIFELFGRYRVPLNTGFVEGRLIVVTPDTVPVKSERKAPFQVGDEIVAVEDKPVEYYMAQTREFISCSNGNDVLAATADQILRTKENRPLSIRYRRDGVTRDTLADVTKMPGHFSWNYLWKYHRTFSMLEDSIGYICPDKLSKEEIPEISNGLKKTRGLIIDLRYYPSQDFVDFIFKYILPNSTIKVAQYTYPLLTLPGVFVVGNQTYRVSDNDKYNAPIVVLVNEGNQSAAETSVQVIQCNPNTQTIGSQSAGANGNISEFILPRGILGAFSGLGWYYPDGWVVNRQGVKIDHEIRPTLEGIRDGRDEMLEAALRLIEEKTEEE
;
A
#
# COMPACT_ATOMS: atom_id res chain seq x y z
N MET A 1 -10.90 -12.19 8.52
CA MET A 1 -12.20 -12.71 8.05
C MET A 1 -13.23 -11.60 8.19
N THR A 2 -14.18 -11.50 7.27
CA THR A 2 -15.26 -10.49 7.33
C THR A 2 -16.20 -10.80 8.49
N ASP A 3 -16.74 -9.77 9.16
CA ASP A 3 -17.75 -9.93 10.22
C ASP A 3 -19.14 -10.20 9.66
N LYS A 4 -19.26 -10.26 8.33
CA LYS A 4 -20.52 -10.47 7.61
C LYS A 4 -20.87 -11.95 7.52
N ASP A 5 -22.13 -12.31 7.73
CA ASP A 5 -22.61 -13.66 7.46
C ASP A 5 -22.85 -13.85 5.95
N TRP A 6 -22.01 -14.67 5.33
CA TRP A 6 -22.10 -14.94 3.91
C TRP A 6 -23.34 -15.77 3.52
N ASN A 7 -24.01 -16.41 4.47
CA ASN A 7 -25.31 -17.03 4.22
C ASN A 7 -26.40 -15.97 3.94
N ASP A 8 -26.22 -14.74 4.42
CA ASP A 8 -27.11 -13.62 4.11
C ASP A 8 -26.64 -12.83 2.88
N VAL A 9 -25.33 -12.57 2.78
CA VAL A 9 -24.73 -11.78 1.68
C VAL A 9 -24.98 -12.44 0.32
N LEU A 10 -24.63 -13.71 0.18
CA LEU A 10 -24.71 -14.41 -1.12
C LEU A 10 -26.12 -14.47 -1.71
N PRO A 11 -27.18 -14.85 -0.97
CA PRO A 11 -28.54 -14.84 -1.49
C PRO A 11 -29.03 -13.45 -1.94
N GLU A 12 -28.63 -12.40 -1.24
CA GLU A 12 -28.99 -11.03 -1.60
C GLU A 12 -28.37 -10.64 -2.96
N TYR A 13 -27.09 -10.92 -3.17
CA TYR A 13 -26.43 -10.61 -4.44
C TYR A 13 -26.94 -11.49 -5.58
N ILE A 14 -27.29 -12.75 -5.35
CA ILE A 14 -27.94 -13.61 -6.35
C ILE A 14 -29.25 -12.97 -6.81
N ARG A 15 -30.09 -12.48 -5.88
CA ARG A 15 -31.35 -11.78 -6.22
C ARG A 15 -31.09 -10.51 -7.03
N ARG A 16 -30.10 -9.71 -6.68
CA ARG A 16 -29.72 -8.49 -7.44
C ARG A 16 -29.22 -8.82 -8.83
N MET A 17 -28.40 -9.86 -9.00
CA MET A 17 -27.90 -10.32 -10.30
C MET A 17 -29.02 -10.87 -11.20
N ALA A 18 -30.03 -11.52 -10.61
CA ALA A 18 -31.18 -12.08 -11.32
C ALA A 18 -32.25 -11.04 -11.70
N HIS A 19 -32.17 -9.82 -11.14
CA HIS A 19 -33.15 -8.78 -11.44
C HIS A 19 -33.01 -8.31 -12.91
N PRO A 20 -34.11 -8.03 -13.63
CA PRO A 20 -34.08 -7.65 -15.05
C PRO A 20 -33.23 -6.42 -15.37
N THR A 21 -33.10 -5.50 -14.41
CA THR A 21 -32.24 -4.31 -14.53
C THR A 21 -30.87 -4.49 -13.88
N GLY A 22 -30.61 -5.67 -13.28
CA GLY A 22 -29.35 -6.00 -12.62
C GLY A 22 -28.24 -6.21 -13.64
N SER A 23 -27.06 -5.68 -13.32
CA SER A 23 -25.84 -6.01 -14.07
C SER A 23 -25.05 -7.07 -13.31
N TYR A 24 -24.97 -8.27 -13.86
CA TYR A 24 -24.19 -9.37 -13.26
C TYR A 24 -22.78 -8.90 -12.87
N LEU A 25 -22.08 -8.21 -13.77
CA LEU A 25 -20.71 -7.76 -13.51
C LEU A 25 -20.65 -6.72 -12.38
N ARG A 26 -21.61 -5.80 -12.34
CA ARG A 26 -21.65 -4.75 -11.32
C ARG A 26 -21.98 -5.32 -9.94
N GLU A 27 -22.98 -6.18 -9.86
CA GLU A 27 -23.37 -6.81 -8.59
C GLU A 27 -22.31 -7.79 -8.07
N THR A 28 -21.63 -8.51 -8.95
CA THR A 28 -20.49 -9.34 -8.56
C THR A 28 -19.36 -8.51 -7.93
N ARG A 29 -19.07 -7.33 -8.49
CA ARG A 29 -18.05 -6.43 -7.89
C ARG A 29 -18.45 -5.94 -6.51
N ARG A 30 -19.70 -5.54 -6.34
CA ARG A 30 -20.23 -5.15 -5.04
C ARG A 30 -20.11 -6.29 -4.02
N MET A 31 -20.47 -7.50 -4.44
CA MET A 31 -20.34 -8.69 -3.61
C MET A 31 -18.89 -8.93 -3.18
N ILE A 32 -17.95 -8.79 -4.09
CA ILE A 32 -16.52 -8.95 -3.79
C ILE A 32 -16.01 -7.82 -2.88
N ALA A 33 -16.53 -6.60 -3.04
CA ALA A 33 -16.20 -5.50 -2.14
C ALA A 33 -16.60 -5.78 -0.67
N GLU A 34 -17.65 -6.60 -0.45
CA GLU A 34 -18.06 -7.03 0.89
C GLU A 34 -17.03 -7.94 1.61
N LEU A 35 -16.00 -8.42 0.91
CA LEU A 35 -14.94 -9.23 1.52
C LEU A 35 -14.05 -8.40 2.47
N ASP A 36 -14.00 -7.09 2.31
CA ASP A 36 -13.13 -6.18 3.05
C ASP A 36 -11.66 -6.67 3.06
N ASP A 37 -11.16 -7.00 1.88
CA ASP A 37 -9.84 -7.59 1.64
C ASP A 37 -9.21 -6.98 0.40
N ASN A 38 -8.13 -6.22 0.54
CA ASN A 38 -7.46 -5.56 -0.58
C ASN A 38 -6.83 -6.54 -1.60
N HIS A 39 -6.61 -7.79 -1.22
CA HIS A 39 -6.26 -8.84 -2.19
C HIS A 39 -7.46 -9.29 -3.03
N ALA A 40 -8.70 -8.98 -2.61
CA ALA A 40 -9.87 -9.42 -3.35
C ALA A 40 -10.00 -8.64 -4.66
N GLN A 41 -9.75 -9.35 -5.75
CA GLN A 41 -9.73 -8.83 -7.10
C GLN A 41 -10.77 -9.53 -7.97
N TYR A 42 -11.16 -8.85 -9.03
CA TYR A 42 -12.13 -9.32 -9.99
C TYR A 42 -11.66 -9.00 -11.40
N GLY A 43 -11.76 -9.95 -12.33
CA GLY A 43 -11.29 -9.83 -13.71
C GLY A 43 -11.68 -8.52 -14.40
N GLY A 44 -10.74 -7.92 -15.14
CA GLY A 44 -10.88 -6.60 -15.77
C GLY A 44 -10.49 -5.42 -14.89
N GLY A 45 -10.32 -5.66 -13.59
CA GLY A 45 -9.73 -4.69 -12.67
C GLY A 45 -10.47 -3.34 -12.57
N ILE A 46 -9.82 -2.43 -11.90
CA ILE A 46 -10.26 -1.06 -11.61
C ILE A 46 -10.54 -0.23 -12.89
N PHE A 47 -9.83 -0.54 -13.99
CA PHE A 47 -9.92 0.21 -15.24
C PHE A 47 -11.28 0.07 -15.94
N GLU A 48 -11.98 -1.04 -15.76
CA GLU A 48 -13.32 -1.21 -16.33
C GLU A 48 -14.36 -0.35 -15.61
N LEU A 49 -14.17 -0.11 -14.32
CA LEU A 49 -15.07 0.72 -13.53
C LEU A 49 -14.79 2.20 -13.70
N PHE A 50 -13.57 2.62 -13.50
CA PHE A 50 -13.19 4.03 -13.36
C PHE A 50 -12.51 4.59 -14.62
N GLY A 51 -12.06 3.72 -15.52
CA GLY A 51 -11.46 4.11 -16.78
C GLY A 51 -9.95 4.07 -16.81
N ARG A 52 -9.41 4.12 -18.03
CA ARG A 52 -7.97 4.04 -18.31
C ARG A 52 -7.31 5.40 -18.47
N TYR A 53 -8.09 6.46 -18.53
CA TYR A 53 -7.58 7.82 -18.63
C TYR A 53 -7.54 8.41 -17.22
N ARG A 54 -6.49 9.18 -16.91
CA ARG A 54 -6.32 9.80 -15.60
C ARG A 54 -5.66 11.17 -15.76
N VAL A 55 -6.04 12.11 -14.92
CA VAL A 55 -5.27 13.36 -14.78
C VAL A 55 -3.90 13.00 -14.20
N PRO A 56 -2.78 13.45 -14.81
CA PRO A 56 -1.43 13.11 -14.37
C PRO A 56 -1.05 13.89 -13.11
N LEU A 57 -1.65 13.51 -12.00
CA LEU A 57 -1.40 14.04 -10.67
C LEU A 57 -1.33 12.90 -9.69
N ASN A 58 -0.45 12.98 -8.70
CA ASN A 58 -0.52 12.13 -7.51
C ASN A 58 -1.22 12.90 -6.41
N THR A 59 -2.22 12.25 -5.82
CA THR A 59 -2.99 12.76 -4.70
C THR A 59 -2.93 11.79 -3.54
N GLY A 60 -3.02 12.31 -2.32
CA GLY A 60 -3.08 11.54 -1.09
C GLY A 60 -3.97 12.23 -0.06
N PHE A 61 -4.49 11.48 0.90
CA PHE A 61 -5.20 12.08 2.01
C PHE A 61 -4.22 12.53 3.08
N VAL A 62 -4.21 13.84 3.33
CA VAL A 62 -3.38 14.50 4.34
C VAL A 62 -4.31 15.32 5.22
N GLU A 63 -4.27 15.09 6.54
CA GLU A 63 -5.14 15.76 7.52
C GLU A 63 -6.64 15.72 7.15
N GLY A 64 -7.09 14.57 6.61
CA GLY A 64 -8.49 14.34 6.20
C GLY A 64 -8.91 15.01 4.89
N ARG A 65 -7.98 15.63 4.15
CA ARG A 65 -8.22 16.33 2.88
C ARG A 65 -7.47 15.62 1.74
N LEU A 66 -8.05 15.61 0.55
CA LEU A 66 -7.39 15.08 -0.65
C LEU A 66 -6.44 16.13 -1.24
N ILE A 67 -5.16 15.92 -1.10
CA ILE A 67 -4.10 16.88 -1.42
C ILE A 67 -3.30 16.42 -2.64
N VAL A 68 -2.92 17.35 -3.49
CA VAL A 68 -1.91 17.13 -4.55
C VAL A 68 -0.55 17.01 -3.88
N VAL A 69 0.04 15.81 -3.97
CA VAL A 69 1.32 15.52 -3.29
C VAL A 69 2.53 15.61 -4.20
N THR A 70 2.37 15.23 -5.47
CA THR A 70 3.36 15.51 -6.51
C THR A 70 2.67 15.73 -7.85
N PRO A 71 3.15 16.65 -8.70
CA PRO A 71 2.76 16.64 -10.10
C PRO A 71 3.34 15.35 -10.71
N ASP A 72 2.52 14.62 -11.45
CA ASP A 72 2.99 13.42 -12.15
C ASP A 72 4.07 13.78 -13.18
N THR A 73 5.08 12.92 -13.27
CA THR A 73 6.19 13.07 -14.24
C THR A 73 5.91 12.39 -15.59
N VAL A 74 4.72 11.81 -15.79
CA VAL A 74 4.33 11.26 -17.09
C VAL A 74 4.23 12.40 -18.08
N PRO A 75 5.03 12.40 -19.16
CA PRO A 75 4.96 13.45 -20.17
C PRO A 75 3.56 13.43 -20.81
N VAL A 76 2.74 14.39 -20.47
CA VAL A 76 1.48 14.60 -21.16
C VAL A 76 1.78 15.35 -22.44
N LYS A 77 1.42 14.78 -23.58
CA LYS A 77 1.34 15.52 -24.84
C LYS A 77 0.09 16.42 -24.80
N SER A 78 0.09 17.36 -23.88
CA SER A 78 -0.99 18.31 -23.70
C SER A 78 -0.45 19.73 -23.83
N GLU A 79 -1.17 20.56 -24.56
CA GLU A 79 -0.88 22.00 -24.66
C GLU A 79 -1.28 22.74 -23.37
N ARG A 80 -2.08 22.12 -22.51
CA ARG A 80 -2.56 22.67 -21.24
C ARG A 80 -1.79 22.06 -20.09
N LYS A 81 -0.86 22.80 -19.50
CA LYS A 81 -0.30 22.43 -18.18
C LYS A 81 -1.42 22.48 -17.16
N ALA A 82 -1.59 21.38 -16.41
CA ALA A 82 -2.48 21.38 -15.26
C ALA A 82 -2.01 22.46 -14.26
N PRO A 83 -2.90 23.35 -13.76
CA PRO A 83 -2.50 24.49 -12.95
C PRO A 83 -2.16 24.12 -11.51
N PHE A 84 -2.13 22.82 -11.18
CA PHE A 84 -1.99 22.35 -9.83
C PHE A 84 -0.57 22.53 -9.28
N GLN A 85 -0.51 22.78 -7.98
CA GLN A 85 0.71 22.85 -7.18
C GLN A 85 0.62 21.81 -6.05
N VAL A 86 1.78 21.40 -5.56
CA VAL A 86 1.86 20.60 -4.33
C VAL A 86 1.16 21.36 -3.19
N GLY A 87 0.32 20.66 -2.45
CA GLY A 87 -0.48 21.23 -1.37
C GLY A 87 -1.84 21.80 -1.78
N ASP A 88 -2.22 21.76 -3.08
CA ASP A 88 -3.59 22.06 -3.48
C ASP A 88 -4.55 20.99 -2.96
N GLU A 89 -5.69 21.40 -2.42
CA GLU A 89 -6.75 20.49 -1.98
C GLU A 89 -7.74 20.26 -3.11
N ILE A 90 -7.95 19.02 -3.52
CA ILE A 90 -9.01 18.64 -4.46
C ILE A 90 -10.34 18.58 -3.70
N VAL A 91 -11.29 19.38 -4.08
CA VAL A 91 -12.61 19.51 -3.41
C VAL A 91 -13.68 18.72 -4.12
N ALA A 92 -13.68 18.78 -5.45
CA ALA A 92 -14.66 18.07 -6.29
C ALA A 92 -14.07 17.73 -7.66
N VAL A 93 -14.58 16.65 -8.26
CA VAL A 93 -14.30 16.26 -9.65
C VAL A 93 -15.64 16.03 -10.34
N GLU A 94 -15.83 16.55 -11.56
CA GLU A 94 -17.11 16.45 -12.31
C GLU A 94 -18.31 16.84 -11.43
N ASP A 95 -18.21 17.96 -10.71
CA ASP A 95 -19.20 18.48 -9.75
C ASP A 95 -19.61 17.52 -8.61
N LYS A 96 -18.87 16.43 -8.41
CA LYS A 96 -19.08 15.51 -7.31
C LYS A 96 -18.01 15.74 -6.23
N PRO A 97 -18.39 15.87 -4.95
CA PRO A 97 -17.42 16.00 -3.85
C PRO A 97 -16.62 14.74 -3.64
N VAL A 98 -15.49 14.85 -2.91
CA VAL A 98 -14.59 13.70 -2.63
C VAL A 98 -15.32 12.57 -1.93
N GLU A 99 -16.25 12.87 -1.03
CA GLU A 99 -17.05 11.89 -0.27
C GLU A 99 -17.91 10.99 -1.18
N TYR A 100 -18.38 11.52 -2.31
CA TYR A 100 -19.10 10.72 -3.31
C TYR A 100 -18.19 9.62 -3.87
N TYR A 101 -16.92 9.92 -4.16
CA TYR A 101 -15.96 8.96 -4.66
C TYR A 101 -15.52 7.97 -3.57
N MET A 102 -15.42 8.41 -2.33
CA MET A 102 -15.17 7.50 -1.20
C MET A 102 -16.29 6.47 -1.04
N ALA A 103 -17.55 6.90 -1.18
CA ALA A 103 -18.69 5.99 -1.17
C ALA A 103 -18.65 4.99 -2.33
N GLN A 104 -18.30 5.45 -3.54
CA GLN A 104 -18.12 4.58 -4.70
C GLN A 104 -16.96 3.60 -4.52
N THR A 105 -15.85 4.03 -3.92
CA THR A 105 -14.75 3.14 -3.60
C THR A 105 -15.23 2.00 -2.71
N ARG A 106 -15.90 2.31 -1.62
CA ARG A 106 -16.44 1.28 -0.71
C ARG A 106 -17.47 0.37 -1.37
N GLU A 107 -18.23 0.88 -2.32
CA GLU A 107 -19.25 0.11 -3.04
C GLU A 107 -18.65 -0.93 -3.99
N PHE A 108 -17.48 -0.65 -4.60
CA PHE A 108 -16.96 -1.43 -5.74
C PHE A 108 -15.57 -1.99 -5.57
N ILE A 109 -14.85 -1.59 -4.52
CA ILE A 109 -13.49 -2.03 -4.26
C ILE A 109 -13.45 -2.64 -2.87
N SER A 110 -12.90 -3.84 -2.83
CA SER A 110 -12.61 -4.49 -1.57
C SER A 110 -11.40 -3.80 -0.93
N CYS A 111 -11.62 -3.11 0.17
CA CYS A 111 -10.59 -2.45 0.96
C CYS A 111 -10.54 -3.07 2.34
N SER A 112 -9.34 -3.38 2.83
CA SER A 112 -9.20 -4.08 4.11
C SER A 112 -9.45 -3.18 5.32
N ASN A 113 -9.20 -1.87 5.19
CA ASN A 113 -9.37 -0.90 6.28
C ASN A 113 -9.63 0.52 5.77
N GLY A 114 -9.78 1.48 6.69
CA GLY A 114 -10.09 2.87 6.35
C GLY A 114 -9.00 3.57 5.55
N ASN A 115 -7.72 3.33 5.87
CA ASN A 115 -6.60 3.93 5.14
C ASN A 115 -6.55 3.41 3.69
N ASP A 116 -6.83 2.13 3.50
CA ASP A 116 -6.91 1.52 2.18
C ASP A 116 -8.05 2.15 1.33
N VAL A 117 -9.21 2.44 1.94
CA VAL A 117 -10.28 3.19 1.27
C VAL A 117 -9.81 4.59 0.83
N LEU A 118 -9.07 5.29 1.67
CA LEU A 118 -8.54 6.61 1.34
C LEU A 118 -7.54 6.52 0.17
N ALA A 119 -6.60 5.58 0.24
CA ALA A 119 -5.62 5.35 -0.81
C ALA A 119 -6.29 4.96 -2.14
N ALA A 120 -7.23 4.02 -2.13
CA ALA A 120 -7.99 3.63 -3.30
C ALA A 120 -8.81 4.79 -3.89
N THR A 121 -9.42 5.64 -3.06
CA THR A 121 -10.16 6.82 -3.51
C THR A 121 -9.24 7.82 -4.18
N ALA A 122 -8.08 8.10 -3.60
CA ALA A 122 -7.10 9.04 -4.15
C ALA A 122 -6.60 8.61 -5.55
N ASP A 123 -6.46 7.29 -5.79
CA ASP A 123 -6.09 6.80 -7.13
C ASP A 123 -7.23 6.95 -8.16
N GLN A 124 -8.47 6.79 -7.75
CA GLN A 124 -9.59 6.64 -8.68
C GLN A 124 -10.30 7.91 -9.04
N ILE A 125 -10.37 8.87 -8.12
CA ILE A 125 -11.14 10.10 -8.27
C ILE A 125 -10.75 10.91 -9.53
N LEU A 126 -9.50 10.79 -9.95
CA LEU A 126 -8.98 11.48 -11.14
C LEU A 126 -9.07 10.64 -12.42
N ARG A 127 -9.80 9.51 -12.42
CA ARG A 127 -9.94 8.61 -13.58
C ARG A 127 -11.21 8.87 -14.36
N THR A 128 -11.15 8.56 -15.66
CA THR A 128 -12.31 8.56 -16.56
C THR A 128 -12.18 7.48 -17.64
N LYS A 129 -13.33 7.05 -18.16
CA LYS A 129 -13.40 6.12 -19.30
C LYS A 129 -13.13 6.80 -20.64
N GLU A 130 -13.32 8.10 -20.70
CA GLU A 130 -13.27 8.91 -21.90
C GLU A 130 -11.97 9.72 -21.96
N ASN A 131 -11.44 9.88 -23.17
CA ASN A 131 -10.29 10.77 -23.42
C ASN A 131 -10.78 12.22 -23.54
N ARG A 132 -11.22 12.80 -22.43
CA ARG A 132 -11.65 14.19 -22.33
C ARG A 132 -11.15 14.81 -21.03
N PRO A 133 -10.96 16.12 -21.00
CA PRO A 133 -10.59 16.82 -19.75
C PRO A 133 -11.63 16.58 -18.66
N LEU A 134 -11.18 16.50 -17.41
CA LEU A 134 -12.02 16.47 -16.21
C LEU A 134 -12.18 17.88 -15.63
N SER A 135 -13.39 18.22 -15.23
CA SER A 135 -13.65 19.40 -14.42
C SER A 135 -13.23 19.16 -12.98
N ILE A 136 -12.32 19.97 -12.47
CA ILE A 136 -11.78 19.81 -11.10
C ILE A 136 -11.93 21.13 -10.35
N ARG A 137 -12.56 21.03 -9.19
CA ARG A 137 -12.60 22.11 -8.20
C ARG A 137 -11.54 21.85 -7.16
N TYR A 138 -10.67 22.83 -6.94
CA TYR A 138 -9.58 22.73 -5.99
C TYR A 138 -9.46 23.99 -5.14
N ARG A 139 -8.84 23.89 -3.98
CA ARG A 139 -8.61 25.00 -3.06
C ARG A 139 -7.10 25.22 -2.90
N ARG A 140 -6.66 26.46 -3.07
CA ARG A 140 -5.31 26.94 -2.83
C ARG A 140 -5.37 28.20 -1.96
N ASP A 141 -4.65 28.21 -0.86
CA ASP A 141 -4.57 29.35 0.06
C ASP A 141 -5.95 29.88 0.48
N GLY A 142 -6.88 28.98 0.77
CA GLY A 142 -8.26 29.29 1.14
C GLY A 142 -9.17 29.69 -0.05
N VAL A 143 -8.64 29.90 -1.23
CA VAL A 143 -9.41 30.31 -2.43
C VAL A 143 -9.78 29.10 -3.28
N THR A 144 -11.07 28.90 -3.51
CA THR A 144 -11.59 27.84 -4.40
C THR A 144 -11.51 28.28 -5.88
N ARG A 145 -11.06 27.37 -6.72
CA ARG A 145 -10.89 27.56 -8.17
C ARG A 145 -11.43 26.35 -8.92
N ASP A 146 -11.94 26.58 -10.12
CA ASP A 146 -12.34 25.54 -11.07
C ASP A 146 -11.37 25.51 -12.24
N THR A 147 -11.09 24.31 -12.75
CA THR A 147 -10.24 24.10 -13.93
C THR A 147 -10.66 22.88 -14.72
N LEU A 148 -10.26 22.85 -16.00
CA LEU A 148 -10.30 21.63 -16.82
C LEU A 148 -8.90 21.05 -16.90
N ALA A 149 -8.74 19.81 -16.45
CA ALA A 149 -7.47 19.10 -16.46
C ALA A 149 -7.47 18.01 -17.53
N ASP A 150 -6.49 18.05 -18.41
CA ASP A 150 -6.32 17.04 -19.45
C ASP A 150 -5.94 15.69 -18.82
N VAL A 151 -6.35 14.62 -19.48
CA VAL A 151 -6.09 13.25 -19.04
C VAL A 151 -5.09 12.57 -19.97
N THR A 152 -4.38 11.59 -19.44
CA THR A 152 -3.51 10.70 -20.23
C THR A 152 -3.94 9.26 -20.04
N LYS A 153 -3.67 8.41 -21.04
CA LYS A 153 -3.90 6.97 -20.94
C LYS A 153 -2.83 6.35 -20.04
N MET A 154 -3.25 5.80 -18.92
CA MET A 154 -2.35 5.14 -17.99
C MET A 154 -1.90 3.76 -18.49
N PRO A 155 -0.66 3.37 -18.30
CA PRO A 155 -0.23 1.99 -18.49
C PRO A 155 -0.98 1.04 -17.55
N GLY A 156 -1.06 -0.23 -17.90
CA GLY A 156 -1.93 -1.21 -17.24
C GLY A 156 -1.65 -1.54 -15.78
N HIS A 157 -0.49 -1.16 -15.26
CA HIS A 157 -0.14 -1.29 -13.84
C HIS A 157 0.18 0.09 -13.29
N PHE A 158 -0.52 0.47 -12.24
CA PHE A 158 -0.26 1.67 -11.49
C PHE A 158 0.47 1.31 -10.20
N SER A 159 1.60 1.95 -9.97
CA SER A 159 2.33 1.84 -8.71
C SER A 159 1.84 2.93 -7.74
N TRP A 160 1.52 2.55 -6.52
CA TRP A 160 1.11 3.44 -5.42
C TRP A 160 2.24 4.36 -4.92
N ASN A 161 3.27 4.60 -5.71
CA ASN A 161 4.48 5.32 -5.35
C ASN A 161 4.24 6.82 -5.23
N TYR A 162 3.83 7.28 -4.05
CA TYR A 162 3.22 8.59 -3.88
C TYR A 162 4.17 9.75 -3.66
N LEU A 163 5.24 9.63 -2.90
CA LEU A 163 5.72 10.85 -2.30
C LEU A 163 7.18 11.21 -2.57
N TRP A 164 8.08 10.25 -2.69
CA TRP A 164 9.49 10.58 -2.62
C TRP A 164 10.32 9.81 -3.65
N LYS A 165 11.09 10.53 -4.46
CA LYS A 165 11.94 9.96 -5.50
C LYS A 165 13.36 9.75 -5.00
N TYR A 166 13.57 8.77 -4.12
CA TYR A 166 14.91 8.21 -4.02
C TYR A 166 15.07 7.21 -5.16
N HIS A 167 15.95 7.52 -6.12
CA HIS A 167 16.12 6.72 -7.35
C HIS A 167 17.15 5.62 -7.24
N ARG A 168 17.75 5.44 -6.05
CA ARG A 168 18.80 4.43 -5.82
C ARG A 168 18.32 3.41 -4.82
N THR A 169 18.59 2.14 -5.10
CA THR A 169 18.31 1.02 -4.19
C THR A 169 19.01 1.21 -2.84
N PHE A 170 20.25 1.71 -2.85
CA PHE A 170 21.01 2.04 -1.65
C PHE A 170 21.62 3.43 -1.75
N SER A 171 21.59 4.16 -0.65
CA SER A 171 22.25 5.46 -0.49
C SER A 171 22.85 5.58 0.90
N MET A 172 23.99 6.24 0.99
CA MET A 172 24.54 6.71 2.25
C MET A 172 23.99 8.13 2.50
N LEU A 173 23.23 8.30 3.55
CA LEU A 173 22.76 9.60 4.01
C LEU A 173 23.82 10.27 4.90
N GLU A 174 23.52 11.47 5.38
CA GLU A 174 24.35 12.16 6.34
C GLU A 174 24.59 11.30 7.59
N ASP A 175 25.63 11.57 8.33
CA ASP A 175 26.02 10.89 9.56
C ASP A 175 26.16 9.36 9.45
N SER A 176 26.53 8.86 8.28
CA SER A 176 26.75 7.43 8.02
C SER A 176 25.51 6.56 8.26
N ILE A 177 24.32 7.06 7.95
CA ILE A 177 23.08 6.29 7.97
C ILE A 177 22.83 5.71 6.59
N GLY A 178 22.63 4.39 6.52
CA GLY A 178 22.25 3.71 5.29
C GLY A 178 20.76 3.88 5.01
N TYR A 179 20.41 4.06 3.74
CA TYR A 179 19.02 4.08 3.28
C TYR A 179 18.85 3.07 2.16
N ILE A 180 17.85 2.19 2.29
CA ILE A 180 17.48 1.19 1.28
C ILE A 180 16.03 1.40 0.86
N CYS A 181 15.81 1.56 -0.46
CA CYS A 181 14.49 1.44 -1.08
C CYS A 181 14.51 0.19 -1.96
N PRO A 182 13.86 -0.92 -1.54
CA PRO A 182 14.05 -2.22 -2.18
C PRO A 182 13.13 -2.49 -3.38
N ASP A 183 12.43 -1.50 -3.91
CA ASP A 183 11.47 -1.66 -5.03
C ASP A 183 12.12 -2.22 -6.31
N LYS A 184 13.38 -1.92 -6.53
CA LYS A 184 14.18 -2.37 -7.68
C LYS A 184 15.45 -3.12 -7.32
N LEU A 185 15.56 -3.50 -6.05
CA LEU A 185 16.74 -4.25 -5.60
C LEU A 185 16.92 -5.52 -6.42
N SER A 186 18.14 -5.73 -6.91
CA SER A 186 18.54 -6.92 -7.64
C SER A 186 19.64 -7.68 -6.90
N LYS A 187 19.78 -8.99 -7.18
CA LYS A 187 20.82 -9.83 -6.56
C LYS A 187 22.23 -9.32 -6.83
N GLU A 188 22.44 -8.70 -7.97
CA GLU A 188 23.72 -8.15 -8.40
C GLU A 188 24.18 -6.98 -7.52
N GLU A 189 23.22 -6.21 -6.95
CA GLU A 189 23.49 -5.06 -6.11
C GLU A 189 23.79 -5.46 -4.65
N ILE A 190 23.32 -6.64 -4.19
CA ILE A 190 23.44 -7.08 -2.79
C ILE A 190 24.87 -7.04 -2.25
N PRO A 191 25.93 -7.48 -2.98
CA PRO A 191 27.30 -7.40 -2.48
C PRO A 191 27.79 -5.97 -2.24
N GLU A 192 27.42 -5.03 -3.10
CA GLU A 192 27.77 -3.62 -2.93
C GLU A 192 27.04 -3.00 -1.73
N ILE A 193 25.74 -3.26 -1.61
CA ILE A 193 24.93 -2.82 -0.47
C ILE A 193 25.50 -3.35 0.84
N SER A 194 25.83 -4.65 0.91
CA SER A 194 26.46 -5.28 2.09
C SER A 194 27.76 -4.60 2.51
N ASN A 195 28.61 -4.24 1.54
CA ASN A 195 29.83 -3.50 1.83
C ASN A 195 29.56 -2.08 2.30
N GLY A 196 28.50 -1.45 1.79
CA GLY A 196 28.03 -0.15 2.26
C GLY A 196 27.55 -0.22 3.71
N LEU A 197 26.76 -1.23 4.07
CA LEU A 197 26.19 -1.40 5.42
C LEU A 197 27.26 -1.51 6.51
N LYS A 198 28.43 -2.08 6.21
CA LYS A 198 29.56 -2.15 7.14
C LYS A 198 30.08 -0.79 7.60
N LYS A 199 29.71 0.27 6.89
CA LYS A 199 30.14 1.65 7.16
C LYS A 199 29.03 2.51 7.81
N THR A 200 27.88 1.90 8.08
CA THR A 200 26.73 2.61 8.63
C THR A 200 26.60 2.39 10.13
N ARG A 201 26.14 3.43 10.84
CA ARG A 201 25.78 3.38 12.25
C ARG A 201 24.28 3.13 12.49
N GLY A 202 23.48 3.14 11.42
CA GLY A 202 22.05 2.86 11.41
C GLY A 202 21.54 2.65 10.00
N LEU A 203 20.38 2.03 9.87
CA LEU A 203 19.77 1.66 8.60
C LEU A 203 18.31 2.08 8.55
N ILE A 204 17.92 2.77 7.49
CA ILE A 204 16.52 3.03 7.14
C ILE A 204 16.14 2.13 5.98
N ILE A 205 15.04 1.38 6.13
CA ILE A 205 14.47 0.54 5.09
C ILE A 205 13.11 1.13 4.70
N ASP A 206 13.02 1.67 3.49
CA ASP A 206 11.80 2.31 3.00
C ASP A 206 10.91 1.31 2.26
N LEU A 207 9.93 0.77 2.97
CA LEU A 207 8.93 -0.14 2.42
C LEU A 207 7.64 0.57 1.97
N ARG A 208 7.59 1.89 1.98
CA ARG A 208 6.48 2.65 1.37
C ARG A 208 6.33 2.34 -0.13
N TYR A 209 7.34 1.68 -0.72
CA TYR A 209 7.35 1.11 -2.05
C TYR A 209 7.32 -0.42 -1.98
N TYR A 210 6.63 -1.05 -2.93
CA TYR A 210 6.53 -2.51 -2.93
C TYR A 210 7.89 -3.15 -3.23
N PRO A 211 8.40 -4.05 -2.36
CA PRO A 211 9.75 -4.59 -2.50
C PRO A 211 9.88 -5.54 -3.68
N SER A 212 11.07 -5.61 -4.27
CA SER A 212 11.43 -6.63 -5.24
C SER A 212 11.48 -8.03 -4.60
N GLN A 213 11.41 -9.07 -5.42
CA GLN A 213 11.53 -10.46 -4.93
C GLN A 213 12.89 -10.74 -4.30
N ASP A 214 13.96 -10.12 -4.80
CA ASP A 214 15.33 -10.32 -4.30
C ASP A 214 15.57 -9.71 -2.92
N PHE A 215 14.68 -8.83 -2.47
CA PHE A 215 14.74 -8.25 -1.13
C PHE A 215 14.61 -9.29 -0.02
N VAL A 216 13.87 -10.36 -0.26
CA VAL A 216 13.73 -11.46 0.70
C VAL A 216 15.09 -12.10 1.00
N ASP A 217 15.89 -12.39 -0.04
CA ASP A 217 17.24 -12.95 0.13
C ASP A 217 18.14 -12.00 0.92
N PHE A 218 18.02 -10.69 0.70
CA PHE A 218 18.75 -9.67 1.45
C PHE A 218 18.39 -9.68 2.93
N ILE A 219 17.10 -9.70 3.29
CA ILE A 219 16.65 -9.74 4.69
C ILE A 219 17.21 -10.96 5.41
N PHE A 220 17.08 -12.14 4.81
CA PHE A 220 17.53 -13.39 5.41
C PHE A 220 19.04 -13.42 5.64
N LYS A 221 19.81 -12.82 4.75
CA LYS A 221 21.27 -12.88 4.82
C LYS A 221 21.90 -11.82 5.71
N TYR A 222 21.30 -10.62 5.77
CA TYR A 222 21.95 -9.47 6.40
C TYR A 222 21.17 -8.87 7.58
N ILE A 223 19.87 -9.05 7.64
CA ILE A 223 19.02 -8.39 8.64
C ILE A 223 18.69 -9.33 9.81
N LEU A 224 18.34 -10.57 9.54
CA LEU A 224 17.86 -11.49 10.57
C LEU A 224 18.97 -11.99 11.48
N PRO A 225 18.70 -12.16 12.79
CA PRO A 225 19.63 -12.78 13.72
C PRO A 225 19.81 -14.28 13.42
N ASN A 226 20.99 -14.82 13.73
CA ASN A 226 21.30 -16.26 13.63
C ASN A 226 20.52 -17.05 14.68
N SER A 227 19.33 -17.53 14.35
CA SER A 227 18.45 -18.27 15.24
C SER A 227 17.34 -19.00 14.49
N THR A 228 16.54 -19.77 15.22
CA THR A 228 15.25 -20.24 14.70
C THR A 228 14.17 -19.21 15.04
N ILE A 229 13.59 -18.60 14.03
CA ILE A 229 12.70 -17.48 14.15
C ILE A 229 11.29 -17.91 13.71
N LYS A 230 10.31 -17.77 14.59
CA LYS A 230 8.90 -17.86 14.23
C LYS A 230 8.42 -16.47 13.83
N VAL A 231 8.18 -16.26 12.53
CA VAL A 231 7.80 -14.97 11.97
C VAL A 231 6.29 -14.75 12.05
N ALA A 232 5.51 -15.78 11.71
CA ALA A 232 4.07 -15.66 11.63
C ALA A 232 3.36 -16.97 12.02
N GLN A 233 2.07 -16.82 12.33
CA GLN A 233 1.09 -17.90 12.27
C GLN A 233 0.15 -17.65 11.12
N TYR A 234 -0.39 -18.71 10.55
CA TYR A 234 -1.43 -18.59 9.53
C TYR A 234 -2.53 -19.61 9.76
N THR A 235 -3.74 -19.29 9.31
CA THR A 235 -4.88 -20.18 9.35
C THR A 235 -5.45 -20.38 7.96
N TYR A 236 -5.92 -21.59 7.68
CA TYR A 236 -6.65 -21.91 6.46
C TYR A 236 -7.82 -22.86 6.75
N PRO A 237 -8.92 -22.78 5.99
CA PRO A 237 -10.07 -23.63 6.21
C PRO A 237 -9.78 -25.06 5.78
N LEU A 238 -10.27 -26.04 6.56
CA LEU A 238 -10.25 -27.43 6.15
C LEU A 238 -11.46 -27.70 5.26
N LEU A 239 -11.23 -27.84 3.95
CA LEU A 239 -12.31 -27.94 2.96
C LEU A 239 -13.25 -29.14 3.16
N THR A 240 -12.76 -30.20 3.80
CA THR A 240 -13.55 -31.41 4.10
C THR A 240 -14.42 -31.27 5.35
N LEU A 241 -14.18 -30.27 6.19
CA LEU A 241 -14.90 -29.99 7.43
C LEU A 241 -15.18 -28.50 7.54
N PRO A 242 -16.29 -27.99 6.96
CA PRO A 242 -16.65 -26.57 7.01
C PRO A 242 -16.67 -26.02 8.44
N GLY A 243 -16.10 -24.83 8.64
CA GLY A 243 -15.98 -24.20 9.96
C GLY A 243 -14.76 -24.61 10.78
N VAL A 244 -13.99 -25.62 10.32
CA VAL A 244 -12.73 -26.01 10.95
C VAL A 244 -11.55 -25.32 10.25
N PHE A 245 -10.66 -24.72 11.04
CA PHE A 245 -9.46 -24.10 10.55
C PHE A 245 -8.22 -24.82 11.08
N VAL A 246 -7.24 -24.97 10.20
CA VAL A 246 -5.92 -25.47 10.56
C VAL A 246 -4.99 -24.30 10.84
N VAL A 247 -4.18 -24.40 11.90
CA VAL A 247 -3.17 -23.41 12.25
C VAL A 247 -1.79 -23.92 11.84
N GLY A 248 -1.09 -23.12 11.05
CA GLY A 248 0.31 -23.35 10.70
C GLY A 248 1.22 -22.27 11.25
N ASN A 249 2.53 -22.53 11.21
CA ASN A 249 3.56 -21.57 11.63
C ASN A 249 4.54 -21.34 10.49
N GLN A 250 4.87 -20.07 10.27
CA GLN A 250 5.97 -19.67 9.41
C GLN A 250 7.24 -19.53 10.27
N THR A 251 8.14 -20.51 10.14
CA THR A 251 9.37 -20.57 10.93
C THR A 251 10.57 -20.69 10.00
N TYR A 252 11.60 -19.92 10.26
CA TYR A 252 12.84 -19.94 9.50
C TYR A 252 14.01 -20.29 10.44
N ARG A 253 14.94 -21.06 9.91
CA ARG A 253 16.22 -21.28 10.55
C ARG A 253 17.29 -20.49 9.81
N VAL A 254 17.87 -19.53 10.50
CA VAL A 254 18.90 -18.64 9.98
C VAL A 254 20.22 -18.98 10.63
N SER A 255 21.26 -19.16 9.82
CA SER A 255 22.62 -19.48 10.25
C SER A 255 23.63 -18.80 9.33
N ASP A 256 24.82 -18.54 9.87
CA ASP A 256 26.00 -18.02 9.15
C ASP A 256 25.76 -16.65 8.44
N ASN A 257 24.97 -15.78 9.09
CA ASN A 257 24.71 -14.45 8.58
C ASN A 257 25.73 -13.42 9.07
N ASP A 258 26.11 -12.53 8.17
CA ASP A 258 26.72 -11.23 8.48
C ASP A 258 25.64 -10.27 8.98
N LYS A 259 25.05 -10.57 10.14
CA LYS A 259 23.90 -9.82 10.63
C LYS A 259 24.22 -8.36 10.92
N TYR A 260 23.28 -7.51 10.55
CA TYR A 260 23.32 -6.09 10.87
C TYR A 260 22.90 -5.89 12.33
N ASN A 261 23.77 -5.25 13.12
CA ASN A 261 23.55 -5.07 14.57
C ASN A 261 23.20 -3.64 14.97
N ALA A 262 23.44 -2.65 14.11
CA ALA A 262 23.07 -1.27 14.40
C ALA A 262 21.53 -1.06 14.31
N PRO A 263 21.00 0.06 14.83
CA PRO A 263 19.57 0.36 14.78
C PRO A 263 19.01 0.33 13.35
N ILE A 264 17.79 -0.22 13.22
CA ILE A 264 17.04 -0.29 11.96
C ILE A 264 15.72 0.43 12.15
N VAL A 265 15.39 1.32 11.22
CA VAL A 265 14.06 1.96 11.14
C VAL A 265 13.40 1.59 9.83
N VAL A 266 12.18 1.02 9.90
CA VAL A 266 11.39 0.64 8.72
C VAL A 266 10.28 1.65 8.50
N LEU A 267 10.21 2.24 7.30
CA LEU A 267 9.15 3.16 6.90
C LEU A 267 8.01 2.40 6.26
N VAL A 268 6.78 2.61 6.72
CA VAL A 268 5.57 1.97 6.20
C VAL A 268 4.44 2.99 5.98
N ASN A 269 3.54 2.68 5.05
CA ASN A 269 2.34 3.47 4.81
C ASN A 269 1.17 2.58 4.37
N GLU A 270 0.05 3.18 4.05
CA GLU A 270 -1.17 2.52 3.58
C GLU A 270 -1.01 1.74 2.26
N GLY A 271 0.05 1.99 1.50
CA GLY A 271 0.40 1.23 0.30
C GLY A 271 1.09 -0.11 0.56
N ASN A 272 1.52 -0.36 1.80
CA ASN A 272 2.11 -1.64 2.15
C ASN A 272 1.05 -2.74 2.19
N GLN A 273 1.22 -3.77 1.36
CA GLN A 273 0.38 -4.97 1.35
C GLN A 273 1.20 -6.21 1.06
N SER A 274 0.69 -7.38 1.40
CA SER A 274 1.22 -8.69 0.97
C SER A 274 2.70 -8.87 1.31
N ALA A 275 3.58 -9.08 0.30
CA ALA A 275 5.01 -9.27 0.53
C ALA A 275 5.68 -8.11 1.27
N ALA A 276 5.19 -6.87 1.12
CA ALA A 276 5.68 -5.73 1.88
C ALA A 276 5.37 -5.90 3.38
N GLU A 277 4.14 -6.28 3.75
CA GLU A 277 3.77 -6.54 5.14
C GLU A 277 4.53 -7.74 5.73
N THR A 278 4.71 -8.80 4.93
CA THR A 278 5.54 -9.95 5.34
C THR A 278 6.99 -9.52 5.58
N SER A 279 7.55 -8.67 4.71
CA SER A 279 8.91 -8.14 4.88
C SER A 279 9.06 -7.36 6.19
N VAL A 280 8.07 -6.51 6.52
CA VAL A 280 8.06 -5.79 7.81
C VAL A 280 8.08 -6.77 8.98
N GLN A 281 7.18 -7.78 9.00
CA GLN A 281 7.14 -8.78 10.07
C GLN A 281 8.47 -9.52 10.22
N VAL A 282 9.09 -9.88 9.09
CA VAL A 282 10.39 -10.57 9.08
C VAL A 282 11.48 -9.68 9.67
N ILE A 283 11.55 -8.41 9.23
CA ILE A 283 12.57 -7.45 9.73
C ILE A 283 12.37 -7.16 11.22
N GLN A 284 11.13 -7.07 11.70
CA GLN A 284 10.79 -6.88 13.13
C GLN A 284 11.25 -8.04 14.04
N CYS A 285 11.66 -9.18 13.47
CA CYS A 285 12.32 -10.23 14.23
C CYS A 285 13.75 -9.87 14.63
N ASN A 286 14.35 -8.82 14.07
CA ASN A 286 15.58 -8.24 14.56
C ASN A 286 15.25 -7.27 15.70
N PRO A 287 15.80 -7.48 16.93
CA PRO A 287 15.45 -6.68 18.12
C PRO A 287 15.83 -5.20 18.01
N ASN A 288 16.73 -4.84 17.08
CA ASN A 288 17.16 -3.45 16.86
C ASN A 288 16.25 -2.70 15.89
N THR A 289 15.09 -3.29 15.50
CA THR A 289 14.17 -2.70 14.55
C THR A 289 13.08 -1.89 15.24
N GLN A 290 12.81 -0.71 14.68
CA GLN A 290 11.59 0.07 14.93
C GLN A 290 10.85 0.33 13.60
N THR A 291 9.53 0.29 13.65
CA THR A 291 8.66 0.52 12.49
C THR A 291 7.90 1.83 12.69
N ILE A 292 7.99 2.74 11.73
CA ILE A 292 7.32 4.02 11.79
C ILE A 292 6.48 4.30 10.55
N GLY A 293 5.44 5.09 10.69
CA GLY A 293 4.59 5.51 9.58
C GLY A 293 3.11 5.39 9.87
N SER A 294 2.32 5.00 8.87
CA SER A 294 0.88 4.82 9.00
C SER A 294 0.47 3.36 8.81
N GLN A 295 -0.75 3.02 9.27
CA GLN A 295 -1.30 1.68 9.14
C GLN A 295 -1.22 1.17 7.70
N SER A 296 -0.64 -0.01 7.52
CA SER A 296 -0.57 -0.70 6.23
C SER A 296 -1.94 -1.18 5.74
N ALA A 297 -2.00 -1.66 4.51
CA ALA A 297 -3.25 -2.08 3.87
C ALA A 297 -3.99 -3.19 4.64
N GLY A 298 -3.28 -4.03 5.38
CA GLY A 298 -3.91 -5.14 6.11
C GLY A 298 -4.41 -6.25 5.19
N ALA A 299 -3.69 -6.50 4.10
CA ALA A 299 -3.96 -7.56 3.13
C ALA A 299 -2.73 -8.44 2.98
N ASN A 300 -2.66 -9.50 3.77
CA ASN A 300 -1.55 -10.42 3.77
C ASN A 300 -2.01 -11.87 3.66
N GLY A 301 -1.07 -12.77 3.40
CA GLY A 301 -1.31 -14.19 3.15
C GLY A 301 -1.42 -14.52 1.66
N ASN A 302 -1.30 -15.81 1.35
CA ASN A 302 -1.36 -16.26 -0.03
C ASN A 302 -2.75 -16.00 -0.64
N ILE A 303 -2.75 -15.57 -1.88
CA ILE A 303 -3.97 -15.38 -2.67
C ILE A 303 -4.56 -16.74 -3.04
N SER A 304 -5.87 -16.89 -2.86
CA SER A 304 -6.68 -17.97 -3.41
C SER A 304 -7.50 -17.46 -4.57
N GLU A 305 -7.47 -18.18 -5.67
CA GLU A 305 -8.19 -17.83 -6.89
C GLU A 305 -9.49 -18.64 -7.01
N PHE A 306 -10.49 -18.04 -7.64
CA PHE A 306 -11.75 -18.70 -7.98
C PHE A 306 -12.25 -18.25 -9.35
N ILE A 307 -13.08 -19.07 -9.97
CA ILE A 307 -13.67 -18.76 -11.27
C ILE A 307 -15.18 -18.60 -11.11
N LEU A 308 -15.67 -17.43 -11.49
CA LEU A 308 -17.10 -17.13 -11.56
C LEU A 308 -17.67 -17.50 -12.94
N PRO A 309 -19.01 -17.62 -13.08
CA PRO A 309 -19.67 -17.81 -14.36
C PRO A 309 -19.16 -16.81 -15.41
N ARG A 310 -19.08 -17.25 -16.66
CA ARG A 310 -18.47 -16.55 -17.80
C ARG A 310 -16.94 -16.51 -17.78
N GLY A 311 -16.28 -17.37 -16.98
CA GLY A 311 -14.83 -17.46 -16.92
C GLY A 311 -14.15 -16.26 -16.26
N ILE A 312 -14.85 -15.54 -15.39
CA ILE A 312 -14.28 -14.39 -14.69
C ILE A 312 -13.44 -14.90 -13.53
N LEU A 313 -12.15 -14.57 -13.57
CA LEU A 313 -11.23 -14.88 -12.50
C LEU A 313 -11.39 -13.86 -11.35
N GLY A 314 -11.52 -14.38 -10.15
CA GLY A 314 -11.47 -13.61 -8.91
C GLY A 314 -10.39 -14.15 -7.98
N ALA A 315 -9.99 -13.35 -7.00
CA ALA A 315 -8.99 -13.71 -6.01
C ALA A 315 -9.35 -13.08 -4.65
N PHE A 316 -8.82 -13.63 -3.56
CA PHE A 316 -8.93 -13.09 -2.20
C PHE A 316 -7.80 -13.65 -1.33
N SER A 317 -7.59 -13.09 -0.13
CA SER A 317 -6.65 -13.64 0.85
C SER A 317 -7.11 -15.01 1.33
N GLY A 318 -6.42 -16.07 0.91
CA GLY A 318 -6.76 -17.45 1.25
C GLY A 318 -6.32 -17.90 2.63
N LEU A 319 -5.47 -17.10 3.29
CA LEU A 319 -4.93 -17.38 4.63
C LEU A 319 -5.29 -16.24 5.59
N GLY A 320 -5.69 -16.61 6.81
CA GLY A 320 -5.61 -15.68 7.93
C GLY A 320 -4.14 -15.56 8.35
N TRP A 321 -3.64 -14.35 8.52
CA TRP A 321 -2.22 -14.08 8.79
C TRP A 321 -2.02 -13.31 10.08
N TYR A 322 -1.13 -13.81 10.94
CA TYR A 322 -0.97 -13.33 12.32
C TYR A 322 0.51 -13.21 12.70
N TYR A 323 0.80 -12.30 13.60
CA TYR A 323 2.05 -12.36 14.37
C TYR A 323 2.06 -13.56 15.33
N PRO A 324 3.25 -13.98 15.82
CA PRO A 324 3.35 -15.08 16.78
C PRO A 324 2.58 -14.89 18.09
N ASP A 325 2.31 -13.66 18.47
CA ASP A 325 1.55 -13.27 19.67
C ASP A 325 0.03 -13.12 19.43
N GLY A 326 -0.43 -13.42 18.20
CA GLY A 326 -1.84 -13.41 17.86
C GLY A 326 -2.36 -12.11 17.27
N TRP A 327 -1.53 -11.05 17.11
CA TRP A 327 -1.96 -9.85 16.37
C TRP A 327 -2.33 -10.22 14.93
N VAL A 328 -3.50 -9.76 14.49
CA VAL A 328 -4.05 -10.07 13.17
C VAL A 328 -3.52 -9.07 12.15
N VAL A 329 -2.83 -9.53 11.11
CA VAL A 329 -2.36 -8.63 10.04
C VAL A 329 -3.50 -8.30 9.08
N ASN A 330 -4.33 -9.29 8.70
CA ASN A 330 -5.47 -9.02 7.85
C ASN A 330 -6.37 -7.95 8.47
N ARG A 331 -6.61 -6.85 7.76
CA ARG A 331 -7.33 -5.63 8.13
C ARG A 331 -6.64 -4.70 9.11
N GLN A 332 -5.86 -5.22 10.08
CA GLN A 332 -5.18 -4.37 11.06
C GLN A 332 -3.82 -3.86 10.58
N GLY A 333 -3.22 -4.58 9.61
CA GLY A 333 -1.88 -4.27 9.13
C GLY A 333 -0.77 -4.70 10.07
N VAL A 334 0.45 -4.32 9.72
CA VAL A 334 1.64 -4.59 10.53
C VAL A 334 1.66 -3.74 11.79
N LYS A 335 2.40 -4.20 12.81
CA LYS A 335 2.64 -3.40 14.02
C LYS A 335 3.51 -2.19 13.69
N ILE A 336 3.12 -1.04 14.25
CA ILE A 336 3.82 0.23 14.10
C ILE A 336 4.20 0.72 15.49
N ASP A 337 5.48 1.02 15.69
CA ASP A 337 5.99 1.51 16.97
C ASP A 337 5.70 3.01 17.14
N HIS A 338 5.83 3.79 16.06
CA HIS A 338 5.55 5.23 16.08
C HIS A 338 4.68 5.61 14.88
N GLU A 339 3.45 6.05 15.15
CA GLU A 339 2.58 6.56 14.11
C GLU A 339 3.03 7.96 13.68
N ILE A 340 3.42 8.09 12.42
CA ILE A 340 3.86 9.34 11.80
C ILE A 340 3.18 9.46 10.45
N ARG A 341 2.53 10.60 10.22
CA ARG A 341 1.86 10.93 8.97
C ARG A 341 2.37 12.24 8.40
N PRO A 342 2.41 12.40 7.08
CA PRO A 342 2.73 13.67 6.47
C PRO A 342 1.74 14.76 6.90
N THR A 343 2.25 15.98 7.12
CA THR A 343 1.41 17.16 7.32
C THR A 343 1.25 17.94 6.01
N LEU A 344 0.22 18.77 5.92
CA LEU A 344 0.05 19.65 4.76
C LEU A 344 1.22 20.63 4.61
N GLU A 345 1.75 21.12 5.73
CA GLU A 345 2.93 21.99 5.76
C GLU A 345 4.15 21.24 5.24
N GLY A 346 4.44 20.04 5.77
CA GLY A 346 5.54 19.20 5.30
C GLY A 346 5.47 18.90 3.79
N ILE A 347 4.28 18.57 3.29
CA ILE A 347 4.05 18.35 1.86
C ILE A 347 4.35 19.62 1.03
N ARG A 348 3.90 20.80 1.47
CA ARG A 348 4.15 22.07 0.78
C ARG A 348 5.62 22.45 0.75
N ASP A 349 6.32 22.16 1.84
CA ASP A 349 7.75 22.45 2.00
C ASP A 349 8.64 21.38 1.33
N GLY A 350 8.03 20.30 0.80
CA GLY A 350 8.76 19.19 0.16
C GLY A 350 9.56 18.35 1.15
N ARG A 351 9.16 18.32 2.44
CA ARG A 351 9.80 17.56 3.51
C ARG A 351 9.28 16.13 3.57
N ASP A 352 10.15 15.18 3.83
CA ASP A 352 9.80 13.79 4.18
C ASP A 352 9.84 13.62 5.71
N GLU A 353 8.73 13.95 6.36
CA GLU A 353 8.63 13.96 7.82
C GLU A 353 8.82 12.56 8.44
N MET A 354 8.49 11.48 7.69
CA MET A 354 8.79 10.12 8.13
C MET A 354 10.29 9.84 8.07
N LEU A 355 10.97 10.25 6.99
CA LEU A 355 12.42 10.08 6.87
C LEU A 355 13.16 10.92 7.93
N GLU A 356 12.73 12.16 8.16
CA GLU A 356 13.29 13.01 9.20
C GLU A 356 13.12 12.39 10.59
N ALA A 357 11.97 11.78 10.87
CA ALA A 357 11.77 11.09 12.13
C ALA A 357 12.62 9.81 12.26
N ALA A 358 12.80 9.07 11.16
CA ALA A 358 13.68 7.90 11.16
C ALA A 358 15.14 8.26 11.48
N LEU A 359 15.62 9.37 10.91
CA LEU A 359 16.97 9.89 11.19
C LEU A 359 17.12 10.20 12.68
N ARG A 360 16.18 10.94 13.27
CA ARG A 360 16.20 11.25 14.72
C ARG A 360 16.19 10.01 15.60
N LEU A 361 15.35 9.01 15.28
CA LEU A 361 15.28 7.76 16.06
C LEU A 361 16.60 6.97 16.02
N ILE A 362 17.32 6.99 14.90
CA ILE A 362 18.64 6.36 14.82
C ILE A 362 19.66 7.14 15.64
N GLU A 363 19.64 8.47 15.58
CA GLU A 363 20.52 9.34 16.37
C GLU A 363 20.35 9.09 17.87
N GLU A 364 19.12 9.16 18.37
CA GLU A 364 18.79 8.92 19.78
C GLU A 364 19.32 7.56 20.27
N LYS A 365 19.13 6.50 19.48
CA LYS A 365 19.60 5.14 19.86
C LYS A 365 21.12 5.01 19.83
N THR A 366 21.81 5.71 18.95
CA THR A 366 23.27 5.66 18.86
C THR A 366 23.98 6.53 19.89
N GLU A 367 23.29 7.48 20.53
CA GLU A 367 23.78 8.28 21.64
C GLU A 367 23.63 7.57 23.00
N GLU A 368 22.70 6.59 23.11
CA GLU A 368 22.45 5.80 24.32
C GLU A 368 23.43 4.61 24.48
N GLU A 369 24.12 4.19 23.41
CA GLU A 369 25.14 3.11 23.42
C GLU A 369 26.56 3.68 23.69
#